data_aa4f4c40c7465c04d4f2eb82320971cf
#
_entry.id   aa4f4c40c7465c04d4f2eb82320971cf
#
_cell.length_a   1.000
_cell.length_b   1.000
_cell.length_c   1.000
_cell.angle_alpha   90.00
_cell.angle_beta   90.00
_cell.angle_gamma   90.00
#
_symmetry.space_group_name_H-M   'P 1'
#
loop_
_entity.id
_entity.type
_entity.pdbx_description
1 polymer ?
#
loop_
_entity_poly.entity_id
_entity_poly.type
_entity_poly.pdbx_seq_one_letter_code
_entity_poly.pdbx_strand_id
1 'polypeptide(L)'
;MKTCIYIMIEKVVFIMKYIKAFIQSESSGGIMLLLAAILGVITANSPIAGQYFSLMHIYLGPMDVLEWVNDGLMALFFLYVGIEIKTEMISGELNTNSKRLLPVLAAFAGVVTPALVYFLIAGSVPEYTHGWGIPTATDIAFAIGVIMMLGKRVSQAMKAFLSALAVIDDLIAIIVIAIFYGGGVDFPHLIVAAIVTGALWYTNKQGYVRPVLYGVLGAVLWYFVLKSGVHATIAGVVLAMTIPASGKLDGETVYPMHAWADKLKNWVNFLI
;
A
#
# COMPACT_ATOMS: atom_id res chain seq x y z
N MET A 1 -45.01 -15.00 -18.58
CA MET A 1 -43.84 -14.18 -18.93
C MET A 1 -43.57 -13.07 -17.90
N LYS A 2 -44.56 -12.25 -17.52
CA LYS A 2 -44.37 -11.16 -16.50
C LYS A 2 -43.89 -11.65 -15.12
N THR A 3 -44.42 -12.79 -14.62
CA THR A 3 -44.07 -13.36 -13.31
C THR A 3 -42.61 -13.86 -13.27
N CYS A 4 -42.12 -14.43 -14.36
CA CYS A 4 -40.74 -14.92 -14.46
C CYS A 4 -39.71 -13.77 -14.44
N ILE A 5 -40.04 -12.66 -15.12
CA ILE A 5 -39.22 -11.44 -15.14
C ILE A 5 -39.18 -10.80 -13.75
N TYR A 6 -40.30 -10.76 -13.03
CA TYR A 6 -40.38 -10.21 -11.69
C TYR A 6 -39.53 -11.00 -10.70
N ILE A 7 -39.58 -12.33 -10.71
CA ILE A 7 -38.75 -13.21 -9.87
C ILE A 7 -37.24 -13.04 -10.20
N MET A 8 -36.92 -12.84 -11.48
CA MET A 8 -35.54 -12.63 -11.91
C MET A 8 -34.98 -11.26 -11.42
N ILE A 9 -35.80 -10.21 -11.50
CA ILE A 9 -35.43 -8.88 -10.99
C ILE A 9 -35.26 -8.93 -9.46
N GLU A 10 -36.17 -9.60 -8.74
CA GLU A 10 -36.08 -9.73 -7.28
C GLU A 10 -34.83 -10.50 -6.84
N LYS A 11 -34.43 -11.56 -7.54
CA LYS A 11 -33.19 -12.29 -7.32
C LYS A 11 -31.98 -11.42 -7.62
N VAL A 12 -31.98 -10.65 -8.70
CA VAL A 12 -30.88 -9.74 -9.05
C VAL A 12 -30.72 -8.64 -8.00
N VAL A 13 -31.82 -8.02 -7.56
CA VAL A 13 -31.82 -7.00 -6.50
C VAL A 13 -31.31 -7.60 -5.16
N PHE A 14 -31.74 -8.81 -4.84
CA PHE A 14 -31.28 -9.54 -3.65
C PHE A 14 -29.76 -9.79 -3.72
N ILE A 15 -29.27 -10.34 -4.82
CA ILE A 15 -27.83 -10.59 -5.05
C ILE A 15 -27.04 -9.28 -4.96
N MET A 16 -27.50 -8.22 -5.62
CA MET A 16 -26.86 -6.90 -5.57
C MET A 16 -26.77 -6.34 -4.15
N LYS A 17 -27.80 -6.54 -3.33
CA LYS A 17 -27.80 -6.13 -1.91
C LYS A 17 -26.71 -6.86 -1.12
N TYR A 18 -26.55 -8.17 -1.32
CA TYR A 18 -25.50 -8.96 -0.65
C TYR A 18 -24.11 -8.62 -1.16
N ILE A 19 -23.92 -8.44 -2.46
CA ILE A 19 -22.66 -7.98 -3.06
C ILE A 19 -22.28 -6.60 -2.48
N LYS A 20 -23.22 -5.67 -2.43
CA LYS A 20 -22.97 -4.34 -1.85
C LYS A 20 -22.62 -4.41 -0.36
N ALA A 21 -23.31 -5.23 0.41
CA ALA A 21 -23.02 -5.44 1.82
C ALA A 21 -21.65 -6.12 2.03
N PHE A 22 -21.29 -7.07 1.16
CA PHE A 22 -19.97 -7.69 1.17
C PHE A 22 -18.87 -6.66 0.85
N ILE A 23 -19.02 -5.91 -0.24
CA ILE A 23 -18.06 -4.87 -0.66
C ILE A 23 -17.85 -3.80 0.44
N GLN A 24 -18.89 -3.50 1.21
CA GLN A 24 -18.83 -2.55 2.32
C GLN A 24 -18.31 -3.16 3.64
N SER A 25 -18.06 -4.46 3.69
CA SER A 25 -17.53 -5.11 4.88
C SER A 25 -16.01 -4.84 5.00
N GLU A 26 -15.54 -4.64 6.22
CA GLU A 26 -14.10 -4.45 6.52
C GLU A 26 -13.24 -5.65 6.11
N SER A 27 -13.83 -6.84 6.02
CA SER A 27 -13.14 -8.08 5.64
C SER A 27 -13.09 -8.33 4.12
N SER A 28 -13.78 -7.53 3.31
CA SER A 28 -13.91 -7.78 1.87
C SER A 28 -12.58 -7.71 1.13
N GLY A 29 -11.75 -6.73 1.44
CA GLY A 29 -10.43 -6.57 0.84
C GLY A 29 -9.54 -7.79 1.09
N GLY A 30 -9.40 -8.23 2.34
CA GLY A 30 -8.60 -9.41 2.68
C GLY A 30 -9.09 -10.71 2.04
N ILE A 31 -10.42 -10.89 1.91
CA ILE A 31 -10.99 -12.06 1.23
C ILE A 31 -10.71 -12.01 -0.28
N MET A 32 -10.87 -10.85 -0.91
CA MET A 32 -10.59 -10.66 -2.34
C MET A 32 -9.11 -10.90 -2.64
N LEU A 33 -8.21 -10.36 -1.83
CA LEU A 33 -6.77 -10.56 -1.93
C LEU A 33 -6.39 -12.05 -1.81
N LEU A 34 -6.94 -12.76 -0.82
CA LEU A 34 -6.70 -14.20 -0.64
C LEU A 34 -7.16 -15.00 -1.87
N LEU A 35 -8.36 -14.70 -2.38
CA LEU A 35 -8.88 -15.35 -3.59
C LEU A 35 -8.01 -15.05 -4.80
N ALA A 36 -7.58 -13.81 -4.99
CA ALA A 36 -6.69 -13.42 -6.08
C ALA A 36 -5.33 -14.11 -5.99
N ALA A 37 -4.75 -14.19 -4.79
CA ALA A 37 -3.48 -14.90 -4.55
C ALA A 37 -3.60 -16.40 -4.88
N ILE A 38 -4.66 -17.07 -4.41
CA ILE A 38 -4.92 -18.49 -4.72
C ILE A 38 -5.07 -18.69 -6.24
N LEU A 39 -5.87 -17.85 -6.90
CA LEU A 39 -6.05 -17.90 -8.36
C LEU A 39 -4.73 -17.67 -9.10
N GLY A 40 -3.93 -16.69 -8.66
CA GLY A 40 -2.61 -16.40 -9.23
C GLY A 40 -1.68 -17.60 -9.13
N VAL A 41 -1.58 -18.23 -7.94
CA VAL A 41 -0.76 -19.43 -7.73
C VAL A 41 -1.25 -20.58 -8.61
N ILE A 42 -2.55 -20.86 -8.65
CA ILE A 42 -3.12 -21.92 -9.50
C ILE A 42 -2.80 -21.65 -10.98
N THR A 43 -3.01 -20.42 -11.45
CA THR A 43 -2.77 -20.04 -12.84
C THR A 43 -1.29 -20.16 -13.21
N ALA A 44 -0.40 -19.66 -12.36
CA ALA A 44 1.05 -19.71 -12.57
C ALA A 44 1.62 -21.14 -12.59
N ASN A 45 0.95 -22.11 -11.96
CA ASN A 45 1.35 -23.52 -11.92
C ASN A 45 0.47 -24.42 -12.81
N SER A 46 -0.31 -23.84 -13.72
CA SER A 46 -1.22 -24.56 -14.62
C SER A 46 -0.68 -24.63 -16.05
N PRO A 47 -1.29 -25.43 -16.96
CA PRO A 47 -0.92 -25.43 -18.37
C PRO A 47 -1.04 -24.08 -19.08
N ILE A 48 -1.79 -23.13 -18.52
CA ILE A 48 -1.95 -21.75 -19.06
C ILE A 48 -0.92 -20.76 -18.49
N ALA A 49 0.06 -21.22 -17.70
CA ALA A 49 1.09 -20.35 -17.11
C ALA A 49 1.81 -19.48 -18.14
N GLY A 50 2.15 -20.05 -19.31
CA GLY A 50 2.80 -19.31 -20.39
C GLY A 50 1.95 -18.13 -20.91
N GLN A 51 0.64 -18.32 -21.02
CA GLN A 51 -0.29 -17.26 -21.44
C GLN A 51 -0.43 -16.19 -20.34
N TYR A 52 -0.49 -16.62 -19.08
CA TYR A 52 -0.54 -15.72 -17.93
C TYR A 52 0.69 -14.80 -17.88
N PHE A 53 1.90 -15.37 -17.96
CA PHE A 53 3.13 -14.56 -17.96
C PHE A 53 3.24 -13.68 -19.22
N SER A 54 2.83 -14.17 -20.41
CA SER A 54 2.79 -13.35 -21.63
C SER A 54 1.85 -12.14 -21.47
N LEU A 55 0.73 -12.31 -20.77
CA LEU A 55 -0.21 -11.21 -20.50
C LEU A 55 0.39 -10.16 -19.56
N MET A 56 1.16 -10.59 -18.55
CA MET A 56 1.87 -9.66 -17.64
C MET A 56 2.92 -8.82 -18.35
N HIS A 57 3.50 -9.29 -19.46
CA HIS A 57 4.50 -8.59 -20.24
C HIS A 57 3.93 -7.86 -21.48
N ILE A 58 2.60 -7.67 -21.55
CA ILE A 58 2.00 -6.80 -22.57
C ILE A 58 2.31 -5.34 -22.25
N TYR A 59 2.92 -4.64 -23.19
CA TYR A 59 3.20 -3.22 -23.06
C TYR A 59 1.93 -2.36 -23.13
N LEU A 60 1.70 -1.55 -22.12
CA LEU A 60 0.66 -0.53 -22.07
C LEU A 60 1.31 0.86 -21.98
N GLY A 61 1.65 1.41 -23.14
CA GLY A 61 2.40 2.66 -23.24
C GLY A 61 3.88 2.48 -22.90
N PRO A 62 4.44 3.21 -21.92
CA PRO A 62 5.87 3.18 -21.61
C PRO A 62 6.34 1.99 -20.79
N MET A 63 5.42 1.20 -20.22
CA MET A 63 5.69 0.10 -19.30
C MET A 63 4.79 -1.10 -19.59
N ASP A 64 5.22 -2.30 -19.21
CA ASP A 64 4.39 -3.49 -19.29
C ASP A 64 3.40 -3.56 -18.10
N VAL A 65 2.47 -4.52 -18.15
CA VAL A 65 1.44 -4.69 -17.10
C VAL A 65 2.08 -4.94 -15.73
N LEU A 66 3.13 -5.75 -15.68
CA LEU A 66 3.83 -6.08 -14.43
C LEU A 66 4.50 -4.85 -13.83
N GLU A 67 5.16 -4.03 -14.65
CA GLU A 67 5.76 -2.76 -14.23
C GLU A 67 4.69 -1.77 -13.75
N TRP A 68 3.53 -1.68 -14.44
CA TRP A 68 2.43 -0.84 -13.98
C TRP A 68 1.87 -1.27 -12.62
N VAL A 69 1.82 -2.56 -12.35
CA VAL A 69 1.39 -3.07 -11.04
C VAL A 69 2.45 -2.72 -9.99
N ASN A 70 3.71 -3.06 -10.23
CA ASN A 70 4.77 -2.91 -9.23
C ASN A 70 5.17 -1.46 -8.95
N ASP A 71 5.18 -0.59 -9.96
CA ASP A 71 5.65 0.78 -9.83
C ASP A 71 4.51 1.82 -9.84
N GLY A 72 3.40 1.51 -10.51
CA GLY A 72 2.23 2.40 -10.58
C GLY A 72 1.24 2.15 -9.44
N LEU A 73 0.61 0.97 -9.42
CA LEU A 73 -0.43 0.67 -8.41
C LEU A 73 0.16 0.59 -7.00
N MET A 74 1.33 -0.02 -6.84
CA MET A 74 2.00 -0.08 -5.54
C MET A 74 2.41 1.31 -5.03
N ALA A 75 2.75 2.28 -5.91
CA ALA A 75 2.98 3.65 -5.47
C ALA A 75 1.73 4.31 -4.90
N LEU A 76 0.54 4.02 -5.45
CA LEU A 76 -0.74 4.47 -4.90
C LEU A 76 -1.06 3.78 -3.57
N PHE A 77 -0.75 2.50 -3.44
CA PHE A 77 -0.87 1.76 -2.18
C PHE A 77 0.00 2.40 -1.10
N PHE A 78 1.28 2.62 -1.38
CA PHE A 78 2.20 3.25 -0.42
C PHE A 78 1.87 4.73 -0.15
N LEU A 79 1.22 5.43 -1.07
CA LEU A 79 0.64 6.73 -0.79
C LEU A 79 -0.47 6.61 0.27
N TYR A 80 -1.38 5.66 0.12
CA TYR A 80 -2.45 5.41 1.08
C TYR A 80 -1.90 5.00 2.45
N VAL A 81 -1.03 4.01 2.49
CA VAL A 81 -0.36 3.54 3.72
C VAL A 81 0.42 4.68 4.39
N GLY A 82 1.17 5.47 3.61
CA GLY A 82 1.90 6.63 4.12
C GLY A 82 0.98 7.69 4.75
N ILE A 83 -0.22 7.90 4.21
CA ILE A 83 -1.24 8.77 4.80
C ILE A 83 -1.76 8.16 6.11
N GLU A 84 -2.01 6.86 6.17
CA GLU A 84 -2.41 6.17 7.40
C GLU A 84 -1.34 6.28 8.48
N ILE A 85 -0.07 6.00 8.15
CA ILE A 85 1.07 6.19 9.05
C ILE A 85 1.09 7.60 9.63
N LYS A 86 0.96 8.60 8.78
CA LYS A 86 0.98 10.00 9.21
C LYS A 86 -0.22 10.34 10.09
N THR A 87 -1.39 9.79 9.80
CA THR A 87 -2.60 9.95 10.62
C THR A 87 -2.40 9.35 12.01
N GLU A 88 -1.88 8.12 12.08
CA GLU A 88 -1.56 7.44 13.32
C GLU A 88 -0.51 8.19 14.16
N MET A 89 0.48 8.80 13.50
CA MET A 89 1.51 9.60 14.18
C MET A 89 0.99 10.93 14.73
N ILE A 90 0.01 11.56 14.09
CA ILE A 90 -0.51 12.87 14.48
C ILE A 90 -1.66 12.73 15.50
N SER A 91 -2.62 11.87 15.24
CA SER A 91 -3.89 11.80 15.99
C SER A 91 -4.29 10.39 16.44
N GLY A 92 -3.56 9.35 16.02
CA GLY A 92 -3.88 7.97 16.30
C GLY A 92 -3.11 7.37 17.50
N GLU A 93 -2.99 6.05 17.49
CA GLU A 93 -2.35 5.27 18.55
C GLU A 93 -0.83 5.48 18.63
N LEU A 94 -0.20 5.96 17.55
CA LEU A 94 1.24 6.26 17.50
C LEU A 94 1.57 7.72 17.84
N ASN A 95 0.70 8.44 18.53
CA ASN A 95 0.89 9.87 18.82
C ASN A 95 1.90 10.17 19.94
N THR A 96 2.30 9.18 20.74
CA THR A 96 3.31 9.34 21.82
C THR A 96 4.42 8.30 21.72
N ASN A 97 5.62 8.65 22.20
CA ASN A 97 6.78 7.76 22.17
C ASN A 97 6.55 6.47 22.96
N SER A 98 5.83 6.53 24.08
CA SER A 98 5.52 5.34 24.87
C SER A 98 4.62 4.35 24.13
N LYS A 99 3.66 4.83 23.32
CA LYS A 99 2.78 3.98 22.52
C LYS A 99 3.49 3.41 21.31
N ARG A 100 4.50 4.11 20.77
CA ARG A 100 5.29 3.66 19.60
C ARG A 100 6.27 2.55 19.95
N LEU A 101 6.79 2.53 21.17
CA LEU A 101 7.92 1.67 21.56
C LEU A 101 7.63 0.19 21.33
N LEU A 102 6.49 -0.32 21.80
CA LEU A 102 6.16 -1.73 21.69
C LEU A 102 5.92 -2.18 20.24
N PRO A 103 5.11 -1.48 19.42
CA PRO A 103 4.96 -1.81 17.97
C PRO A 103 6.28 -1.72 17.21
N VAL A 104 7.14 -0.71 17.48
CA VAL A 104 8.44 -0.56 16.81
C VAL A 104 9.37 -1.72 17.14
N LEU A 105 9.49 -2.10 18.41
CA LEU A 105 10.32 -3.24 18.82
C LEU A 105 9.80 -4.56 18.25
N ALA A 106 8.47 -4.73 18.21
CA ALA A 106 7.84 -5.93 17.66
C ALA A 106 8.05 -6.01 16.13
N ALA A 107 7.87 -4.92 15.40
CA ALA A 107 8.13 -4.86 13.95
C ALA A 107 9.61 -5.12 13.64
N PHE A 108 10.52 -4.48 14.37
CA PHE A 108 11.96 -4.72 14.20
C PHE A 108 12.34 -6.19 14.43
N ALA A 109 11.81 -6.81 15.50
CA ALA A 109 12.01 -8.23 15.77
C ALA A 109 11.37 -9.11 14.67
N GLY A 110 10.19 -8.71 14.16
CA GLY A 110 9.49 -9.37 13.06
C GLY A 110 10.27 -9.37 11.76
N VAL A 111 11.07 -8.33 11.50
CA VAL A 111 11.96 -8.27 10.32
C VAL A 111 13.28 -9.01 10.55
N VAL A 112 13.93 -8.77 11.68
CA VAL A 112 15.26 -9.33 11.97
C VAL A 112 15.23 -10.86 12.14
N THR A 113 14.20 -11.39 12.82
CA THR A 113 14.13 -12.82 13.09
C THR A 113 14.01 -13.67 11.82
N PRO A 114 13.05 -13.41 10.89
CA PRO A 114 13.00 -14.15 9.62
C PRO A 114 14.25 -13.97 8.77
N ALA A 115 14.83 -12.76 8.73
CA ALA A 115 16.08 -12.51 8.01
C ALA A 115 17.23 -13.36 8.54
N LEU A 116 17.41 -13.44 9.87
CA LEU A 116 18.43 -14.30 10.48
C LEU A 116 18.20 -15.77 10.20
N VAL A 117 16.97 -16.25 10.33
CA VAL A 117 16.62 -17.65 10.01
C VAL A 117 16.90 -17.95 8.54
N TYR A 118 16.57 -17.02 7.64
CA TYR A 118 16.86 -17.15 6.22
C TYR A 118 18.37 -17.28 5.96
N PHE A 119 19.20 -16.43 6.56
CA PHE A 119 20.65 -16.48 6.41
C PHE A 119 21.25 -17.77 6.99
N LEU A 120 20.72 -18.29 8.08
CA LEU A 120 21.17 -19.56 8.66
C LEU A 120 20.89 -20.76 7.76
N ILE A 121 19.81 -20.72 6.98
CA ILE A 121 19.39 -21.82 6.10
C ILE A 121 19.96 -21.67 4.69
N ALA A 122 19.84 -20.50 4.10
CA ALA A 122 20.10 -20.24 2.68
C ALA A 122 21.32 -19.33 2.43
N GLY A 123 21.89 -18.70 3.46
CA GLY A 123 22.98 -17.73 3.31
C GLY A 123 24.30 -18.31 2.80
N SER A 124 24.48 -19.62 2.87
CA SER A 124 25.66 -20.32 2.30
C SER A 124 25.58 -20.52 0.78
N VAL A 125 24.41 -20.31 0.16
CA VAL A 125 24.18 -20.46 -1.27
C VAL A 125 24.16 -19.08 -1.91
N PRO A 126 25.16 -18.69 -2.74
CA PRO A 126 25.27 -17.34 -3.29
C PRO A 126 24.02 -16.87 -4.07
N GLU A 127 23.36 -17.79 -4.76
CA GLU A 127 22.17 -17.53 -5.57
C GLU A 127 20.96 -17.09 -4.72
N TYR A 128 20.91 -17.48 -3.44
CA TYR A 128 19.79 -17.20 -2.54
C TYR A 128 20.07 -16.06 -1.56
N THR A 129 21.31 -15.56 -1.49
CA THR A 129 21.68 -14.51 -0.51
C THR A 129 20.84 -13.26 -0.58
N HIS A 130 20.34 -12.88 -1.76
CA HIS A 130 19.49 -11.70 -1.92
C HIS A 130 18.03 -11.92 -1.54
N GLY A 131 17.58 -13.17 -1.28
CA GLY A 131 16.18 -13.46 -0.97
C GLY A 131 15.76 -13.19 0.49
N TRP A 132 16.66 -12.72 1.35
CA TRP A 132 16.40 -12.57 2.79
C TRP A 132 15.24 -11.60 3.14
N GLY A 133 14.98 -10.63 2.29
CA GLY A 133 13.87 -9.69 2.47
C GLY A 133 12.49 -10.29 2.20
N ILE A 134 12.39 -11.40 1.45
CA ILE A 134 11.11 -12.01 1.09
C ILE A 134 10.31 -12.44 2.33
N PRO A 135 10.87 -13.23 3.28
CA PRO A 135 10.13 -13.68 4.46
C PRO A 135 9.93 -12.58 5.51
N THR A 136 10.47 -11.38 5.32
CA THR A 136 10.29 -10.26 6.24
C THR A 136 9.09 -9.38 5.87
N ALA A 137 8.54 -9.50 4.65
CA ALA A 137 7.41 -8.72 4.20
C ALA A 137 6.10 -9.25 4.82
N THR A 138 5.26 -8.34 5.32
CA THR A 138 3.97 -8.64 5.95
C THR A 138 2.84 -8.02 5.13
N ASP A 139 1.73 -8.75 4.96
CA ASP A 139 0.52 -8.22 4.35
C ASP A 139 -0.45 -7.73 5.42
N ILE A 140 -0.56 -6.40 5.55
CA ILE A 140 -1.45 -5.75 6.52
C ILE A 140 -2.91 -6.11 6.24
N ALA A 141 -3.34 -6.04 4.98
CA ALA A 141 -4.75 -6.24 4.60
C ALA A 141 -5.18 -7.67 4.95
N PHE A 142 -4.31 -8.65 4.71
CA PHE A 142 -4.53 -10.04 5.10
C PHE A 142 -4.58 -10.21 6.62
N ALA A 143 -3.60 -9.68 7.35
CA ALA A 143 -3.51 -9.81 8.81
C ALA A 143 -4.72 -9.17 9.52
N ILE A 144 -5.11 -7.95 9.10
CA ILE A 144 -6.30 -7.26 9.61
C ILE A 144 -7.58 -8.01 9.21
N GLY A 145 -7.66 -8.49 7.96
CA GLY A 145 -8.79 -9.27 7.48
C GLY A 145 -9.05 -10.50 8.34
N VAL A 146 -8.01 -11.28 8.66
CA VAL A 146 -8.12 -12.46 9.54
C VAL A 146 -8.58 -12.06 10.96
N ILE A 147 -8.02 -11.00 11.53
CA ILE A 147 -8.44 -10.52 12.86
C ILE A 147 -9.89 -10.03 12.86
N MET A 148 -10.34 -9.35 11.80
CA MET A 148 -11.73 -8.90 11.69
C MET A 148 -12.71 -10.07 11.60
N MET A 149 -12.32 -11.20 10.99
CA MET A 149 -13.13 -12.42 10.97
C MET A 149 -13.35 -13.02 12.37
N LEU A 150 -12.44 -12.81 13.31
CA LEU A 150 -12.60 -13.22 14.71
C LEU A 150 -13.58 -12.32 15.49
N GLY A 151 -13.96 -11.18 14.95
CA GLY A 151 -15.00 -10.28 15.44
C GLY A 151 -14.79 -9.82 16.88
N LYS A 152 -15.79 -10.03 17.73
CA LYS A 152 -15.80 -9.60 19.14
C LYS A 152 -14.80 -10.36 20.06
N ARG A 153 -14.19 -11.43 19.56
CA ARG A 153 -13.20 -12.22 20.34
C ARG A 153 -11.86 -11.50 20.45
N VAL A 154 -11.59 -10.52 19.61
CA VAL A 154 -10.37 -9.72 19.62
C VAL A 154 -10.65 -8.36 20.25
N SER A 155 -9.84 -7.96 21.23
CA SER A 155 -9.97 -6.65 21.89
C SER A 155 -9.60 -5.51 20.94
N GLN A 156 -10.14 -4.32 21.14
CA GLN A 156 -9.79 -3.14 20.35
C GLN A 156 -8.30 -2.77 20.49
N ALA A 157 -7.74 -2.97 21.70
CA ALA A 157 -6.32 -2.73 21.94
C ALA A 157 -5.42 -3.64 21.08
N MET A 158 -5.81 -4.91 20.87
CA MET A 158 -5.07 -5.83 20.00
C MET A 158 -5.18 -5.45 18.52
N LYS A 159 -6.34 -4.99 18.08
CA LYS A 159 -6.53 -4.48 16.72
C LYS A 159 -5.66 -3.24 16.47
N ALA A 160 -5.68 -2.29 17.41
CA ALA A 160 -4.86 -1.09 17.34
C ALA A 160 -3.35 -1.42 17.35
N PHE A 161 -2.92 -2.34 18.23
CA PHE A 161 -1.54 -2.80 18.26
C PHE A 161 -1.11 -3.44 16.94
N LEU A 162 -1.93 -4.33 16.36
CA LEU A 162 -1.61 -4.97 15.09
C LEU A 162 -1.57 -3.96 13.95
N SER A 163 -2.51 -3.02 13.90
CA SER A 163 -2.51 -1.95 12.90
C SER A 163 -1.24 -1.10 13.01
N ALA A 164 -0.87 -0.69 14.22
CA ALA A 164 0.35 0.08 14.47
C ALA A 164 1.62 -0.70 14.09
N LEU A 165 1.68 -2.00 14.45
CA LEU A 165 2.79 -2.89 14.09
C LEU A 165 2.93 -3.00 12.58
N ALA A 166 1.84 -3.30 11.89
CA ALA A 166 1.82 -3.48 10.45
C ALA A 166 2.26 -2.21 9.70
N VAL A 167 1.78 -1.05 10.14
CA VAL A 167 2.19 0.27 9.60
C VAL A 167 3.70 0.51 9.74
N ILE A 168 4.29 0.14 10.88
CA ILE A 168 5.73 0.29 11.11
C ILE A 168 6.51 -0.74 10.31
N ASP A 169 6.01 -1.95 10.19
CA ASP A 169 6.62 -3.02 9.39
C ASP A 169 6.72 -2.63 7.90
N ASP A 170 5.65 -2.08 7.34
CA ASP A 170 5.65 -1.53 5.98
C ASP A 170 6.69 -0.43 5.80
N LEU A 171 6.84 0.46 6.79
CA LEU A 171 7.85 1.50 6.74
C LEU A 171 9.27 0.90 6.74
N ILE A 172 9.51 -0.14 7.54
CA ILE A 172 10.78 -0.87 7.56
C ILE A 172 11.00 -1.57 6.21
N ALA A 173 9.98 -2.23 5.67
CA ALA A 173 10.04 -2.91 4.37
C ALA A 173 10.42 -1.93 3.24
N ILE A 174 9.84 -0.73 3.20
CA ILE A 174 10.19 0.31 2.23
C ILE A 174 11.67 0.71 2.36
N ILE A 175 12.18 0.89 3.58
CA ILE A 175 13.57 1.24 3.84
C ILE A 175 14.50 0.09 3.39
N VAL A 176 14.14 -1.16 3.71
CA VAL A 176 14.90 -2.34 3.28
C VAL A 176 14.95 -2.44 1.76
N ILE A 177 13.81 -2.28 1.08
CA ILE A 177 13.76 -2.28 -0.38
C ILE A 177 14.63 -1.17 -0.97
N ALA A 178 14.55 0.04 -0.44
CA ALA A 178 15.31 1.18 -0.91
C ALA A 178 16.83 0.98 -0.80
N ILE A 179 17.30 0.36 0.27
CA ILE A 179 18.74 0.21 0.56
C ILE A 179 19.33 -1.04 -0.11
N PHE A 180 18.60 -2.17 -0.07
CA PHE A 180 19.18 -3.48 -0.44
C PHE A 180 18.72 -4.01 -1.80
N TYR A 181 17.59 -3.52 -2.32
CA TYR A 181 16.98 -4.01 -3.56
C TYR A 181 16.91 -2.94 -4.67
N GLY A 182 17.43 -1.73 -4.42
CA GLY A 182 17.55 -0.68 -5.43
C GLY A 182 18.52 -1.09 -6.54
N GLY A 183 18.17 -0.77 -7.79
CA GLY A 183 19.06 -0.90 -8.95
C GLY A 183 20.14 0.18 -8.96
N GLY A 184 20.92 0.28 -10.05
CA GLY A 184 21.88 1.37 -10.22
C GLY A 184 21.18 2.74 -10.16
N VAL A 185 21.70 3.66 -9.36
CA VAL A 185 21.08 4.97 -9.13
C VAL A 185 21.48 5.95 -10.23
N ASP A 186 20.50 6.51 -10.95
CA ASP A 186 20.67 7.65 -11.84
C ASP A 186 20.56 8.96 -11.02
N PHE A 187 21.67 9.52 -10.68
CA PHE A 187 21.77 10.74 -9.85
C PHE A 187 21.06 11.96 -10.44
N PRO A 188 21.14 12.29 -11.74
CA PRO A 188 20.39 13.38 -12.35
C PRO A 188 18.88 13.32 -12.07
N HIS A 189 18.26 12.18 -12.29
CA HIS A 189 16.83 12.00 -12.01
C HIS A 189 16.51 12.05 -10.51
N LEU A 190 17.37 11.49 -9.67
CA LEU A 190 17.22 11.56 -8.22
C LEU A 190 17.31 13.00 -7.69
N ILE A 191 18.20 13.85 -8.25
CA ILE A 191 18.29 15.27 -7.89
C ILE A 191 16.99 16.00 -8.24
N VAL A 192 16.41 15.74 -9.41
CA VAL A 192 15.11 16.34 -9.78
C VAL A 192 14.00 15.86 -8.83
N ALA A 193 13.98 14.59 -8.48
CA ALA A 193 13.03 14.05 -7.48
C ALA A 193 13.18 14.75 -6.12
N ALA A 194 14.41 15.00 -5.68
CA ALA A 194 14.69 15.74 -4.45
C ALA A 194 14.22 17.21 -4.52
N ILE A 195 14.39 17.88 -5.65
CA ILE A 195 13.90 19.26 -5.88
C ILE A 195 12.37 19.27 -5.82
N VAL A 196 11.68 18.31 -6.47
CA VAL A 196 10.21 18.20 -6.44
C VAL A 196 9.73 17.92 -5.02
N THR A 197 10.42 17.06 -4.26
CA THR A 197 10.13 16.81 -2.84
C THR A 197 10.27 18.09 -2.02
N GLY A 198 11.33 18.87 -2.26
CA GLY A 198 11.51 20.19 -1.63
C GLY A 198 10.38 21.18 -1.97
N ALA A 199 9.92 21.18 -3.23
CA ALA A 199 8.79 22.00 -3.65
C ALA A 199 7.47 21.57 -2.96
N LEU A 200 7.22 20.26 -2.87
CA LEU A 200 6.07 19.71 -2.11
C LEU A 200 6.11 20.10 -0.63
N TRP A 201 7.28 20.00 -0.01
CA TRP A 201 7.43 20.38 1.38
C TRP A 201 7.27 21.90 1.59
N TYR A 202 7.78 22.71 0.66
CA TYR A 202 7.59 24.15 0.67
C TYR A 202 6.12 24.55 0.54
N THR A 203 5.37 23.92 -0.39
CA THR A 203 3.94 24.16 -0.55
C THR A 203 3.14 23.77 0.69
N ASN A 204 3.52 22.67 1.37
CA ASN A 204 2.93 22.28 2.66
C ASN A 204 3.16 23.39 3.72
N LYS A 205 4.42 23.87 3.86
CA LYS A 205 4.76 24.94 4.84
C LYS A 205 4.02 26.24 4.57
N GLN A 206 3.75 26.57 3.31
CA GLN A 206 2.98 27.77 2.93
C GLN A 206 1.46 27.59 3.14
N GLY A 207 1.03 26.40 3.61
CA GLY A 207 -0.38 26.13 3.88
C GLY A 207 -1.24 25.92 2.63
N TYR A 208 -0.63 25.65 1.47
CA TYR A 208 -1.39 25.28 0.28
C TYR A 208 -2.03 23.91 0.47
N VAL A 209 -3.35 23.85 0.30
CA VAL A 209 -4.15 22.62 0.55
C VAL A 209 -4.84 22.05 -0.70
N ARG A 210 -4.59 22.65 -1.87
CA ARG A 210 -5.26 22.23 -3.13
C ARG A 210 -4.81 20.82 -3.56
N PRO A 211 -5.72 19.83 -3.65
CA PRO A 211 -5.36 18.44 -3.94
C PRO A 211 -4.69 18.29 -5.31
N VAL A 212 -5.12 19.06 -6.31
CA VAL A 212 -4.59 19.00 -7.68
C VAL A 212 -3.09 19.30 -7.72
N LEU A 213 -2.63 20.27 -6.92
CA LEU A 213 -1.21 20.61 -6.85
C LEU A 213 -0.36 19.42 -6.38
N TYR A 214 -0.79 18.77 -5.29
CA TYR A 214 -0.11 17.57 -4.77
C TYR A 214 -0.21 16.40 -5.73
N GLY A 215 -1.32 16.22 -6.44
CA GLY A 215 -1.47 15.19 -7.46
C GLY A 215 -0.51 15.37 -8.63
N VAL A 216 -0.39 16.59 -9.17
CA VAL A 216 0.52 16.89 -10.28
C VAL A 216 1.98 16.75 -9.85
N LEU A 217 2.37 17.38 -8.74
CA LEU A 217 3.74 17.27 -8.24
C LEU A 217 4.08 15.84 -7.81
N GLY A 218 3.11 15.09 -7.28
CA GLY A 218 3.25 13.68 -6.93
C GLY A 218 3.49 12.80 -8.16
N ALA A 219 2.77 13.02 -9.26
CA ALA A 219 3.00 12.32 -10.51
C ALA A 219 4.38 12.63 -11.11
N VAL A 220 4.82 13.89 -11.04
CA VAL A 220 6.17 14.31 -11.45
C VAL A 220 7.22 13.63 -10.56
N LEU A 221 7.03 13.64 -9.24
CA LEU A 221 7.91 12.96 -8.29
C LEU A 221 8.03 11.47 -8.61
N TRP A 222 6.90 10.79 -8.78
CA TRP A 222 6.85 9.37 -9.12
C TRP A 222 7.64 9.07 -10.41
N TYR A 223 7.45 9.87 -11.46
CA TYR A 223 8.17 9.69 -12.72
C TYR A 223 9.69 9.80 -12.56
N PHE A 224 10.17 10.81 -11.82
CA PHE A 224 11.61 10.99 -11.62
C PHE A 224 12.22 9.96 -10.66
N VAL A 225 11.48 9.49 -9.64
CA VAL A 225 11.90 8.38 -8.80
C VAL A 225 11.98 7.08 -9.62
N LEU A 226 10.98 6.79 -10.46
CA LEU A 226 10.97 5.65 -11.37
C LEU A 226 12.21 5.66 -12.28
N LYS A 227 12.53 6.81 -12.90
CA LYS A 227 13.69 6.96 -13.80
C LYS A 227 15.02 6.97 -13.06
N SER A 228 15.05 7.23 -11.77
CA SER A 228 16.28 7.23 -10.98
C SER A 228 16.80 5.82 -10.63
N GLY A 229 16.07 4.76 -10.95
CA GLY A 229 16.41 3.38 -10.55
C GLY A 229 16.10 3.07 -9.09
N VAL A 230 15.56 4.03 -8.35
CA VAL A 230 14.98 3.81 -7.01
C VAL A 230 13.56 3.32 -7.17
N HIS A 231 13.09 2.42 -6.27
CA HIS A 231 11.73 1.91 -6.33
C HIS A 231 10.69 3.04 -6.32
N ALA A 232 9.84 3.08 -7.34
CA ALA A 232 8.86 4.16 -7.54
C ALA A 232 7.83 4.26 -6.40
N THR A 233 7.63 3.19 -5.65
CA THR A 233 6.79 3.12 -4.44
C THR A 233 7.16 4.15 -3.38
N ILE A 234 8.45 4.49 -3.25
CA ILE A 234 8.96 5.50 -2.31
C ILE A 234 8.34 6.87 -2.59
N ALA A 235 8.08 7.20 -3.85
CA ALA A 235 7.43 8.47 -4.19
C ALA A 235 6.03 8.59 -3.55
N GLY A 236 5.29 7.49 -3.43
CA GLY A 236 4.00 7.47 -2.74
C GLY A 236 4.12 7.86 -1.27
N VAL A 237 5.08 7.28 -0.55
CA VAL A 237 5.33 7.59 0.86
C VAL A 237 5.81 9.03 1.05
N VAL A 238 6.76 9.48 0.22
CA VAL A 238 7.26 10.86 0.27
C VAL A 238 6.12 11.86 0.02
N LEU A 239 5.28 11.61 -0.97
CA LEU A 239 4.11 12.44 -1.23
C LEU A 239 3.16 12.46 -0.02
N ALA A 240 2.86 11.31 0.59
CA ALA A 240 2.02 11.22 1.78
C ALA A 240 2.54 12.10 2.93
N MET A 241 3.86 12.05 3.16
CA MET A 241 4.50 12.85 4.21
C MET A 241 4.42 14.36 3.93
N THR A 242 4.31 14.77 2.65
CA THR A 242 4.21 16.18 2.27
C THR A 242 2.78 16.71 2.21
N ILE A 243 1.73 15.88 2.08
CA ILE A 243 0.33 16.33 2.10
C ILE A 243 0.00 16.92 3.49
N PRO A 244 -0.56 18.15 3.59
CA PRO A 244 -0.89 18.75 4.87
C PRO A 244 -2.04 18.03 5.59
N ALA A 245 -1.92 17.89 6.92
CA ALA A 245 -2.97 17.27 7.73
C ALA A 245 -4.23 18.16 7.78
N SER A 246 -4.03 19.48 7.88
CA SER A 246 -5.10 20.47 7.87
C SER A 246 -4.59 21.78 7.26
N GLY A 247 -5.50 22.63 6.82
CA GLY A 247 -5.18 23.98 6.34
C GLY A 247 -6.44 24.76 6.01
N LYS A 248 -6.29 25.98 5.47
CA LYS A 248 -7.41 26.83 5.11
C LYS A 248 -7.57 26.93 3.60
N LEU A 249 -8.78 26.74 3.11
CA LEU A 249 -9.16 26.97 1.73
C LEU A 249 -10.40 27.88 1.73
N ASP A 250 -10.29 29.03 1.11
CA ASP A 250 -11.37 30.03 1.03
C ASP A 250 -12.00 30.42 2.39
N GLY A 251 -11.15 30.41 3.45
CA GLY A 251 -11.56 30.74 4.82
C GLY A 251 -12.06 29.55 5.65
N GLU A 252 -12.35 28.41 5.04
CA GLU A 252 -12.78 27.19 5.71
C GLU A 252 -11.61 26.28 6.05
N THR A 253 -11.67 25.57 7.19
CA THR A 253 -10.69 24.56 7.55
C THR A 253 -10.96 23.29 6.76
N VAL A 254 -9.98 22.84 5.99
CA VAL A 254 -10.03 21.59 5.21
C VAL A 254 -8.97 20.61 5.72
N TYR A 255 -9.23 19.32 5.50
CA TYR A 255 -8.37 18.22 5.90
C TYR A 255 -7.94 17.42 4.67
N PRO A 256 -6.96 17.90 3.89
CA PRO A 256 -6.57 17.27 2.62
C PRO A 256 -6.16 15.81 2.79
N MET A 257 -5.44 15.49 3.86
CA MET A 257 -4.97 14.14 4.16
C MET A 257 -6.14 13.15 4.27
N HIS A 258 -7.20 13.49 5.02
CA HIS A 258 -8.39 12.65 5.12
C HIS A 258 -9.12 12.52 3.78
N ALA A 259 -9.24 13.63 3.03
CA ALA A 259 -9.89 13.61 1.72
C ALA A 259 -9.16 12.71 0.70
N TRP A 260 -7.82 12.63 0.78
CA TRP A 260 -7.02 11.70 -0.03
C TRP A 260 -7.21 10.26 0.44
N ALA A 261 -7.15 10.00 1.77
CA ALA A 261 -7.35 8.67 2.33
C ALA A 261 -8.71 8.08 1.93
N ASP A 262 -9.80 8.83 2.06
CA ASP A 262 -11.15 8.39 1.72
C ASP A 262 -11.30 8.04 0.24
N LYS A 263 -10.67 8.83 -0.65
CA LYS A 263 -10.68 8.55 -2.09
C LYS A 263 -9.86 7.33 -2.46
N LEU A 264 -8.68 7.18 -1.87
CA LEU A 264 -7.76 6.07 -2.17
C LEU A 264 -8.24 4.75 -1.57
N LYS A 265 -8.88 4.76 -0.39
CA LYS A 265 -9.33 3.58 0.32
C LYS A 265 -10.10 2.59 -0.57
N ASN A 266 -11.07 3.10 -1.33
CA ASN A 266 -11.88 2.24 -2.19
C ASN A 266 -11.07 1.63 -3.34
N TRP A 267 -10.14 2.40 -3.94
CA TRP A 267 -9.28 1.93 -5.02
C TRP A 267 -8.25 0.93 -4.52
N VAL A 268 -7.61 1.22 -3.39
CA VAL A 268 -6.62 0.34 -2.76
C VAL A 268 -7.26 -1.00 -2.39
N ASN A 269 -8.43 -1.01 -1.76
CA ASN A 269 -9.10 -2.24 -1.32
C ASN A 269 -9.55 -3.16 -2.48
N PHE A 270 -9.65 -2.67 -3.71
CA PHE A 270 -10.18 -3.45 -4.84
C PHE A 270 -9.22 -3.63 -6.01
N LEU A 271 -8.17 -2.80 -6.12
CA LEU A 271 -7.21 -2.88 -7.22
C LEU A 271 -5.87 -3.47 -6.80
N ILE A 272 -5.56 -3.43 -5.54
CA ILE A 272 -4.30 -3.86 -4.93
C ILE A 272 -4.57 -4.97 -3.92
#